data_be4df7ec403d5a5faf7719d9a6919c3e
#
_entry.id   be4df7ec403d5a5faf7719d9a6919c3e
#
_cell.length_a   1.000
_cell.length_b   1.000
_cell.length_c   1.000
_cell.angle_alpha   90.00
_cell.angle_beta   90.00
_cell.angle_gamma   90.00
#
_symmetry.space_group_name_H-M   'P 1'
#
loop_
_entity.id
_entity.type
_entity.pdbx_description
1 polymer ?
#
loop_
_entity_poly.entity_id
_entity_poly.type
_entity_poly.pdbx_seq_one_letter_code
_entity_poly.pdbx_strand_id
1 'polypeptide(L)'
;MFTCHPIEKPYLIFQVGSADPDLAVQAARLVVDDVSGVELNCGCPKPFSTHSGMGAALLTNPDLLCSILTALRRELPPRLSVSAKIRLLPTQQDTLALVERIVNTGVNCLTIHCRTRNMRPRERALVHRLKEIVDFVKGLGRDVAVIENGDCVGFEDARRIRAITGADSVMIASAAEANPTVFSPQPLANLEDTFILPYLRLVGAVPFPFHRALVH
;
A
#
# COMPACT_ATOMS: atom_id res chain seq x y z
N MET A 1 -16.76 6.42 -10.45
CA MET A 1 -16.27 5.51 -11.51
C MET A 1 -14.75 5.46 -11.36
N PHE A 2 -14.15 4.26 -11.35
CA PHE A 2 -12.69 4.10 -11.40
C PHE A 2 -12.21 4.18 -12.85
N THR A 3 -11.14 4.91 -13.10
CA THR A 3 -10.52 5.04 -14.43
C THR A 3 -9.02 5.05 -14.30
N CYS A 4 -8.32 4.40 -15.22
CA CYS A 4 -6.86 4.44 -15.33
C CYS A 4 -6.45 4.48 -16.80
N HIS A 5 -5.24 4.96 -17.07
CA HIS A 5 -4.69 4.88 -18.41
C HIS A 5 -4.19 3.45 -18.70
N PRO A 6 -4.39 2.89 -19.91
CA PRO A 6 -3.98 1.51 -20.22
C PRO A 6 -2.51 1.19 -19.92
N ILE A 7 -1.60 2.17 -20.06
CA ILE A 7 -0.17 2.01 -19.78
C ILE A 7 0.12 1.80 -18.28
N GLU A 8 -0.78 2.23 -17.39
CA GLU A 8 -0.62 2.11 -15.94
C GLU A 8 -1.09 0.77 -15.39
N LYS A 9 -2.01 0.10 -16.10
CA LYS A 9 -2.63 -1.16 -15.64
C LYS A 9 -1.63 -2.21 -15.12
N PRO A 10 -0.48 -2.46 -15.77
CA PRO A 10 0.51 -3.45 -15.30
C PRO A 10 1.18 -3.07 -13.97
N TYR A 11 1.11 -1.81 -13.58
CA TYR A 11 1.82 -1.25 -12.41
C TYR A 11 0.88 -0.76 -11.32
N LEU A 12 -0.43 -0.80 -11.57
CA LEU A 12 -1.43 -0.21 -10.68
C LEU A 12 -1.94 -1.24 -9.67
N ILE A 13 -1.83 -0.91 -8.39
CA ILE A 13 -2.42 -1.66 -7.28
C ILE A 13 -3.59 -0.84 -6.71
N PHE A 14 -4.79 -1.43 -6.72
CA PHE A 14 -5.97 -0.82 -6.13
C PHE A 14 -6.08 -1.14 -4.65
N GLN A 15 -6.08 -0.11 -3.80
CA GLN A 15 -6.24 -0.32 -2.36
C GLN A 15 -7.73 -0.27 -1.97
N VAL A 16 -8.19 -1.31 -1.30
CA VAL A 16 -9.56 -1.43 -0.77
C VAL A 16 -9.57 -1.35 0.76
N GLY A 17 -10.53 -0.63 1.32
CA GLY A 17 -10.87 -0.64 2.74
C GLY A 17 -12.19 -1.36 2.93
N SER A 18 -12.22 -2.43 3.73
CA SER A 18 -13.44 -3.17 4.05
C SER A 18 -13.32 -3.85 5.41
N ALA A 19 -14.45 -4.05 6.07
CA ALA A 19 -14.62 -4.91 7.23
C ALA A 19 -15.54 -6.10 6.90
N ASP A 20 -15.77 -6.37 5.62
CA ASP A 20 -16.64 -7.43 5.12
C ASP A 20 -15.96 -8.13 3.93
N PRO A 21 -15.76 -9.45 3.98
CA PRO A 21 -15.11 -10.20 2.90
C PRO A 21 -15.84 -10.12 1.55
N ASP A 22 -17.17 -10.18 1.56
CA ASP A 22 -17.97 -10.20 0.34
C ASP A 22 -17.97 -8.81 -0.33
N LEU A 23 -18.10 -7.75 0.46
CA LEU A 23 -17.99 -6.37 -0.05
C LEU A 23 -16.58 -6.07 -0.59
N ALA A 24 -15.52 -6.59 0.07
CA ALA A 24 -14.14 -6.45 -0.44
C ALA A 24 -13.98 -7.10 -1.81
N VAL A 25 -14.50 -8.32 -1.99
CA VAL A 25 -14.48 -9.03 -3.26
C VAL A 25 -15.30 -8.30 -4.33
N GLN A 26 -16.51 -7.83 -4.00
CA GLN A 26 -17.33 -7.08 -4.93
C GLN A 26 -16.62 -5.81 -5.42
N ALA A 27 -16.02 -5.03 -4.52
CA ALA A 27 -15.25 -3.83 -4.87
C ALA A 27 -14.05 -4.17 -5.77
N ALA A 28 -13.31 -5.24 -5.45
CA ALA A 28 -12.17 -5.67 -6.23
C ALA A 28 -12.56 -6.12 -7.65
N ARG A 29 -13.68 -6.81 -7.79
CA ARG A 29 -14.20 -7.26 -9.10
C ARG A 29 -14.54 -6.12 -10.06
N LEU A 30 -14.89 -4.93 -9.54
CA LEU A 30 -15.18 -3.76 -10.36
C LEU A 30 -13.95 -3.20 -11.09
N VAL A 31 -12.74 -3.51 -10.60
CA VAL A 31 -11.48 -2.98 -11.13
C VAL A 31 -10.55 -4.07 -11.67
N VAL A 32 -10.97 -5.33 -11.68
CA VAL A 32 -10.15 -6.52 -11.97
C VAL A 32 -9.41 -6.46 -13.31
N ASP A 33 -9.99 -5.79 -14.31
CA ASP A 33 -9.41 -5.66 -15.65
C ASP A 33 -8.56 -4.40 -15.83
N ASP A 34 -8.51 -3.55 -14.80
CA ASP A 34 -7.83 -2.27 -14.85
C ASP A 34 -6.60 -2.18 -13.94
N VAL A 35 -6.29 -3.25 -13.18
CA VAL A 35 -5.20 -3.25 -12.20
C VAL A 35 -4.39 -4.54 -12.27
N SER A 36 -3.15 -4.50 -11.76
CA SER A 36 -2.28 -5.66 -11.60
C SER A 36 -2.42 -6.33 -10.23
N GLY A 37 -3.06 -5.67 -9.28
CA GLY A 37 -3.31 -6.23 -7.95
C GLY A 37 -4.27 -5.42 -7.10
N VAL A 38 -4.67 -6.03 -5.99
CA VAL A 38 -5.55 -5.45 -4.98
C VAL A 38 -4.85 -5.52 -3.62
N GLU A 39 -4.82 -4.42 -2.89
CA GLU A 39 -4.25 -4.33 -1.55
C GLU A 39 -5.34 -4.06 -0.51
N LEU A 40 -5.42 -4.87 0.55
CA LEU A 40 -6.27 -4.58 1.69
C LEU A 40 -5.62 -3.57 2.62
N ASN A 41 -6.31 -2.46 2.90
CA ASN A 41 -5.87 -1.49 3.88
C ASN A 41 -6.12 -1.99 5.30
N CYS A 42 -5.04 -2.34 6.01
CA CYS A 42 -5.08 -2.74 7.42
C CYS A 42 -4.29 -1.76 8.32
N GLY A 43 -4.00 -0.54 7.83
CA GLY A 43 -3.10 0.38 8.53
C GLY A 43 -3.65 1.79 8.79
N CYS A 44 -4.76 2.19 8.17
CA CYS A 44 -5.33 3.54 8.35
C CYS A 44 -5.87 3.73 9.78
N PRO A 45 -5.30 4.68 10.58
CA PRO A 45 -5.73 4.87 11.95
C PRO A 45 -6.85 5.92 12.10
N LYS A 46 -7.30 6.52 11.00
CA LYS A 46 -8.26 7.63 11.03
C LYS A 46 -9.67 7.15 11.47
N PRO A 47 -10.43 7.97 12.21
CA PRO A 47 -11.74 7.60 12.76
C PRO A 47 -12.72 7.05 11.74
N PHE A 48 -12.83 7.66 10.55
CA PHE A 48 -13.75 7.19 9.52
C PHE A 48 -13.48 5.74 9.09
N SER A 49 -12.23 5.30 9.14
CA SER A 49 -11.84 3.94 8.81
C SER A 49 -12.04 2.99 10.00
N THR A 50 -11.53 3.38 11.17
CA THR A 50 -11.56 2.50 12.34
C THR A 50 -12.96 2.33 12.96
N HIS A 51 -13.81 3.37 12.91
CA HIS A 51 -15.20 3.27 13.40
C HIS A 51 -16.05 2.35 12.51
N SER A 52 -15.68 2.20 11.23
CA SER A 52 -16.31 1.26 10.32
C SER A 52 -15.68 -0.14 10.36
N GLY A 53 -14.82 -0.44 11.33
CA GLY A 53 -14.14 -1.73 11.48
C GLY A 53 -13.01 -1.98 10.49
N MET A 54 -12.68 -1.00 9.63
CA MET A 54 -11.66 -1.07 8.58
C MET A 54 -10.30 -0.56 9.04
N GLY A 55 -9.31 -0.65 8.15
CA GLY A 55 -7.99 -0.08 8.39
C GLY A 55 -7.32 -0.67 9.62
N ALA A 56 -6.79 0.18 10.51
CA ALA A 56 -6.08 -0.27 11.70
C ALA A 56 -6.96 -0.98 12.74
N ALA A 57 -8.29 -0.96 12.61
CA ALA A 57 -9.19 -1.79 13.43
C ALA A 57 -9.00 -3.28 13.14
N LEU A 58 -8.68 -3.65 11.91
CA LEU A 58 -8.41 -5.05 11.53
C LEU A 58 -7.20 -5.64 12.26
N LEU A 59 -6.24 -4.82 12.69
CA LEU A 59 -5.07 -5.30 13.45
C LEU A 59 -5.45 -5.91 14.81
N THR A 60 -6.60 -5.54 15.35
CA THR A 60 -7.16 -6.10 16.61
C THR A 60 -8.17 -7.22 16.36
N ASN A 61 -8.44 -7.54 15.09
CA ASN A 61 -9.31 -8.64 14.68
C ASN A 61 -8.65 -9.46 13.56
N PRO A 62 -7.60 -10.23 13.88
CA PRO A 62 -6.86 -11.00 12.88
C PRO A 62 -7.71 -12.04 12.13
N ASP A 63 -8.77 -12.56 12.74
CA ASP A 63 -9.67 -13.53 12.12
C ASP A 63 -10.41 -12.88 10.94
N LEU A 64 -10.99 -11.71 11.16
CA LEU A 64 -11.66 -10.94 10.12
C LEU A 64 -10.67 -10.51 9.03
N LEU A 65 -9.48 -10.00 9.41
CA LEU A 65 -8.43 -9.62 8.48
C LEU A 65 -8.09 -10.77 7.53
N CYS A 66 -7.81 -11.95 8.11
CA CYS A 66 -7.44 -13.13 7.33
C CYS A 66 -8.61 -13.66 6.49
N SER A 67 -9.85 -13.57 6.97
CA SER A 67 -11.03 -13.98 6.18
C SER A 67 -11.19 -13.13 4.92
N ILE A 68 -10.98 -11.80 5.02
CA ILE A 68 -11.03 -10.88 3.88
C ILE A 68 -9.94 -11.23 2.86
N LEU A 69 -8.69 -11.40 3.30
CA LEU A 69 -7.58 -11.75 2.41
C LEU A 69 -7.80 -13.10 1.72
N THR A 70 -8.27 -14.09 2.46
CA THR A 70 -8.58 -15.43 1.92
C THR A 70 -9.69 -15.34 0.88
N ALA A 71 -10.74 -14.57 1.13
CA ALA A 71 -11.82 -14.34 0.17
C ALA A 71 -11.29 -13.66 -1.10
N LEU A 72 -10.51 -12.59 -0.98
CA LEU A 72 -9.89 -11.93 -2.11
C LEU A 72 -9.01 -12.89 -2.91
N ARG A 73 -8.16 -13.69 -2.25
CA ARG A 73 -7.28 -14.63 -2.95
C ARG A 73 -8.05 -15.74 -3.67
N ARG A 74 -9.12 -16.24 -3.07
CA ARG A 74 -9.97 -17.29 -3.67
C ARG A 74 -10.78 -16.80 -4.87
N GLU A 75 -11.32 -15.58 -4.76
CA GLU A 75 -12.31 -15.06 -5.70
C GLU A 75 -11.72 -14.24 -6.85
N LEU A 76 -10.49 -13.76 -6.72
CA LEU A 76 -9.82 -12.99 -7.76
C LEU A 76 -8.97 -13.89 -8.65
N PRO A 77 -8.82 -13.55 -9.95
CA PRO A 77 -7.98 -14.32 -10.87
C PRO A 77 -6.55 -14.49 -10.36
N PRO A 78 -5.90 -15.65 -10.58
CA PRO A 78 -4.52 -15.90 -10.14
C PRO A 78 -3.49 -14.89 -10.66
N ARG A 79 -3.75 -14.26 -11.81
CA ARG A 79 -2.90 -13.20 -12.38
C ARG A 79 -2.82 -11.93 -11.54
N LEU A 80 -3.82 -11.68 -10.70
CA LEU A 80 -3.84 -10.51 -9.83
C LEU A 80 -3.07 -10.77 -8.54
N SER A 81 -2.20 -9.84 -8.19
CA SER A 81 -1.60 -9.83 -6.87
C SER A 81 -2.63 -9.47 -5.81
N VAL A 82 -2.65 -10.21 -4.70
CA VAL A 82 -3.38 -9.83 -3.49
C VAL A 82 -2.37 -9.50 -2.42
N SER A 83 -2.49 -8.33 -1.83
CA SER A 83 -1.56 -7.84 -0.80
C SER A 83 -2.29 -7.25 0.40
N ALA A 84 -1.56 -7.08 1.49
CA ALA A 84 -2.03 -6.39 2.68
C ALA A 84 -1.05 -5.28 3.06
N LYS A 85 -1.58 -4.12 3.49
CA LYS A 85 -0.76 -3.06 4.08
C LYS A 85 -1.12 -2.88 5.54
N ILE A 86 -0.17 -3.23 6.43
CA ILE A 86 -0.33 -3.21 7.88
C ILE A 86 0.53 -2.14 8.55
N ARG A 87 0.32 -1.95 9.85
CA ARG A 87 1.26 -1.28 10.77
C ARG A 87 1.86 -2.30 11.72
N LEU A 88 2.99 -1.92 12.34
CA LEU A 88 3.55 -2.70 13.44
C LEU A 88 2.56 -2.76 14.61
N LEU A 89 2.52 -3.90 15.27
CA LEU A 89 1.88 -4.05 16.58
C LEU A 89 2.83 -3.58 17.70
N PRO A 90 2.33 -3.35 18.92
CA PRO A 90 3.15 -2.85 20.02
C PRO A 90 4.40 -3.72 20.24
N THR A 91 4.26 -5.03 20.28
CA THR A 91 5.41 -5.94 20.42
C THR A 91 5.84 -6.51 19.07
N GLN A 92 7.09 -6.94 19.00
CA GLN A 92 7.62 -7.62 17.82
C GLN A 92 6.96 -8.99 17.64
N GLN A 93 6.80 -9.72 18.74
CA GLN A 93 6.19 -11.04 18.75
C GLN A 93 4.76 -11.03 18.20
N ASP A 94 3.93 -10.07 18.63
CA ASP A 94 2.57 -9.94 18.13
C ASP A 94 2.58 -9.61 16.61
N THR A 95 3.54 -8.79 16.17
CA THR A 95 3.69 -8.46 14.75
C THR A 95 4.04 -9.70 13.94
N LEU A 96 4.98 -10.53 14.40
CA LEU A 96 5.36 -11.76 13.71
C LEU A 96 4.20 -12.77 13.66
N ALA A 97 3.46 -12.93 14.78
CA ALA A 97 2.30 -13.79 14.82
C ALA A 97 1.19 -13.36 13.83
N LEU A 98 0.95 -12.05 13.70
CA LEU A 98 0.01 -11.52 12.71
C LEU A 98 0.52 -11.73 11.28
N VAL A 99 1.81 -11.46 11.04
CA VAL A 99 2.45 -11.64 9.73
C VAL A 99 2.35 -13.08 9.26
N GLU A 100 2.61 -14.06 10.13
CA GLU A 100 2.46 -15.49 9.80
C GLU A 100 1.04 -15.82 9.33
N ARG A 101 0.04 -15.33 10.06
CA ARG A 101 -1.37 -15.53 9.70
C ARG A 101 -1.70 -14.92 8.34
N ILE A 102 -1.22 -13.70 8.07
CA ILE A 102 -1.42 -13.02 6.78
C ILE A 102 -0.77 -13.80 5.64
N VAL A 103 0.50 -14.22 5.79
CA VAL A 103 1.21 -15.01 4.79
C VAL A 103 0.48 -16.32 4.47
N ASN A 104 -0.09 -16.97 5.48
CA ASN A 104 -0.86 -18.21 5.31
C ASN A 104 -2.19 -18.04 4.58
N THR A 105 -2.70 -16.81 4.38
CA THR A 105 -3.86 -16.55 3.52
C THR A 105 -3.55 -16.66 2.02
N GLY A 106 -2.27 -16.73 1.64
CA GLY A 106 -1.83 -16.83 0.24
C GLY A 106 -1.65 -15.48 -0.44
N VAL A 107 -1.42 -14.38 0.31
CA VAL A 107 -1.05 -13.08 -0.26
C VAL A 107 0.30 -13.17 -1.00
N ASN A 108 0.46 -12.34 -2.02
CA ASN A 108 1.69 -12.23 -2.80
C ASN A 108 2.67 -11.19 -2.25
N CYS A 109 2.13 -10.21 -1.48
CA CYS A 109 2.94 -9.12 -0.97
C CYS A 109 2.39 -8.61 0.37
N LEU A 110 3.31 -8.14 1.22
CA LEU A 110 3.00 -7.54 2.51
C LEU A 110 3.76 -6.22 2.66
N THR A 111 3.02 -5.11 2.70
CA THR A 111 3.59 -3.79 2.98
C THR A 111 3.50 -3.48 4.47
N ILE A 112 4.62 -3.14 5.09
CA ILE A 112 4.71 -2.84 6.52
C ILE A 112 5.05 -1.38 6.75
N HIS A 113 4.07 -0.61 7.22
CA HIS A 113 4.36 0.71 7.76
C HIS A 113 5.05 0.55 9.12
N CYS A 114 6.32 0.95 9.18
CA CYS A 114 7.19 0.77 10.33
C CYS A 114 6.86 1.70 11.52
N ARG A 115 5.58 2.01 11.71
CA ARG A 115 5.01 2.67 12.89
C ARG A 115 3.85 1.85 13.44
N THR A 116 3.63 1.93 14.76
CA THR A 116 2.43 1.38 15.39
C THR A 116 1.22 2.28 15.11
N ARG A 117 0.02 1.79 15.43
CA ARG A 117 -1.24 2.54 15.26
C ARG A 117 -1.23 3.89 15.98
N ASN A 118 -0.62 3.96 17.16
CA ASN A 118 -0.65 5.14 18.03
C ASN A 118 0.45 6.16 17.71
N MET A 119 1.47 5.79 16.94
CA MET A 119 2.56 6.69 16.58
C MET A 119 2.09 7.77 15.61
N ARG A 120 2.58 9.01 15.86
CA ARG A 120 2.31 10.18 15.03
C ARG A 120 3.24 10.22 13.80
N PRO A 121 2.86 10.89 12.70
CA PRO A 121 3.71 11.03 11.52
C PRO A 121 5.10 11.63 11.80
N ARG A 122 5.22 12.51 12.82
CA ARG A 122 6.49 13.13 13.24
C ARG A 122 7.44 12.21 14.03
N GLU A 123 6.94 11.10 14.55
CA GLU A 123 7.78 10.10 15.23
C GLU A 123 8.49 9.25 14.19
N ARG A 124 9.75 8.96 14.39
CA ARG A 124 10.54 8.16 13.44
C ARG A 124 9.97 6.75 13.27
N ALA A 125 9.96 6.27 12.05
CA ALA A 125 9.60 4.90 11.74
C ALA A 125 10.61 3.92 12.37
N LEU A 126 10.10 2.82 12.92
CA LEU A 126 10.89 1.77 13.58
C LEU A 126 11.42 0.77 12.54
N VAL A 127 12.15 1.28 11.54
CA VAL A 127 12.66 0.49 10.40
C VAL A 127 13.56 -0.67 10.87
N HIS A 128 14.26 -0.50 12.01
CA HIS A 128 15.08 -1.56 12.59
C HIS A 128 14.30 -2.84 12.93
N ARG A 129 12.97 -2.74 13.19
CA ARG A 129 12.11 -3.90 13.45
C ARG A 129 11.81 -4.72 12.19
N LEU A 130 11.98 -4.13 11.01
CA LEU A 130 11.58 -4.75 9.76
C LEU A 130 12.50 -5.91 9.36
N LYS A 131 13.80 -5.84 9.67
CA LYS A 131 14.74 -6.90 9.27
C LYS A 131 14.29 -8.27 9.77
N GLU A 132 13.95 -8.37 11.04
CA GLU A 132 13.48 -9.62 11.64
C GLU A 132 12.18 -10.11 10.99
N ILE A 133 11.27 -9.20 10.63
CA ILE A 133 10.04 -9.55 9.93
C ILE A 133 10.33 -10.10 8.54
N VAL A 134 11.25 -9.48 7.80
CA VAL A 134 11.69 -9.96 6.48
C VAL A 134 12.31 -11.35 6.58
N ASP A 135 13.25 -11.53 7.52
CA ASP A 135 13.90 -12.82 7.74
C ASP A 135 12.88 -13.91 8.11
N PHE A 136 11.91 -13.56 8.96
CA PHE A 136 10.82 -14.45 9.36
C PHE A 136 9.95 -14.86 8.17
N VAL A 137 9.48 -13.90 7.35
CA VAL A 137 8.66 -14.19 6.15
C VAL A 137 9.41 -15.10 5.18
N LYS A 138 10.69 -14.83 4.92
CA LYS A 138 11.53 -15.66 4.07
C LYS A 138 11.70 -17.07 4.65
N GLY A 139 11.79 -17.18 5.98
CA GLY A 139 11.86 -18.47 6.69
C GLY A 139 10.60 -19.33 6.59
N LEU A 140 9.44 -18.74 6.28
CA LEU A 140 8.18 -19.48 6.09
C LEU A 140 8.12 -20.28 4.77
N GLY A 141 9.11 -20.12 3.88
CA GLY A 141 9.17 -20.84 2.61
C GLY A 141 8.04 -20.51 1.63
N ARG A 142 7.45 -19.32 1.76
CA ARG A 142 6.41 -18.79 0.88
C ARG A 142 7.00 -17.67 0.01
N ASP A 143 6.55 -17.60 -1.24
CA ASP A 143 6.94 -16.52 -2.17
C ASP A 143 6.08 -15.28 -1.89
N VAL A 144 6.45 -14.51 -0.86
CA VAL A 144 5.77 -13.29 -0.43
C VAL A 144 6.78 -12.15 -0.39
N ALA A 145 6.57 -11.14 -1.23
CA ALA A 145 7.38 -9.92 -1.19
C ALA A 145 7.06 -9.08 0.04
N VAL A 146 8.10 -8.54 0.69
CA VAL A 146 7.95 -7.62 1.82
C VAL A 146 8.37 -6.22 1.40
N ILE A 147 7.46 -5.25 1.53
CA ILE A 147 7.69 -3.85 1.20
C ILE A 147 7.80 -3.03 2.49
N GLU A 148 8.90 -2.28 2.62
CA GLU A 148 9.03 -1.28 3.68
C GLU A 148 8.17 -0.06 3.36
N ASN A 149 7.56 0.53 4.37
CA ASN A 149 6.97 1.87 4.32
C ASN A 149 7.27 2.62 5.62
N GLY A 150 7.90 3.77 5.49
CA GLY A 150 8.14 4.68 6.61
C GLY A 150 9.39 5.53 6.46
N ASP A 151 9.19 6.85 6.34
CA ASP A 151 10.25 7.87 6.30
C ASP A 151 11.23 7.79 5.11
N CYS A 152 11.00 6.92 4.13
CA CYS A 152 11.80 6.90 2.92
C CYS A 152 11.56 8.18 2.10
N VAL A 153 12.64 8.88 1.76
CA VAL A 153 12.58 10.19 1.10
C VAL A 153 12.99 10.17 -0.38
N GLY A 154 13.47 9.06 -0.91
CA GLY A 154 13.82 8.97 -2.33
C GLY A 154 14.64 7.73 -2.67
N PHE A 155 15.17 7.73 -3.89
CA PHE A 155 15.82 6.57 -4.51
C PHE A 155 17.00 6.02 -3.71
N GLU A 156 17.97 6.86 -3.32
CA GLU A 156 19.15 6.41 -2.58
C GLU A 156 18.79 5.91 -1.17
N ASP A 157 17.82 6.56 -0.53
CA ASP A 157 17.32 6.12 0.77
C ASP A 157 16.60 4.76 0.66
N ALA A 158 15.84 4.55 -0.40
CA ALA A 158 15.21 3.25 -0.67
C ALA A 158 16.26 2.14 -0.86
N ARG A 159 17.36 2.40 -1.56
CA ARG A 159 18.48 1.46 -1.69
C ARG A 159 19.10 1.12 -0.35
N ARG A 160 19.37 2.15 0.47
CA ARG A 160 19.89 1.99 1.83
C ARG A 160 18.97 1.16 2.73
N ILE A 161 17.67 1.47 2.73
CA ILE A 161 16.67 0.75 3.52
C ILE A 161 16.62 -0.71 3.11
N ARG A 162 16.55 -1.00 1.82
CA ARG A 162 16.58 -2.39 1.33
C ARG A 162 17.83 -3.14 1.76
N ALA A 163 18.99 -2.49 1.69
CA ALA A 163 20.26 -3.11 2.08
C ALA A 163 20.30 -3.49 3.58
N ILE A 164 19.75 -2.67 4.46
CA ILE A 164 19.77 -2.91 5.92
C ILE A 164 18.65 -3.83 6.41
N THR A 165 17.51 -3.85 5.71
CA THR A 165 16.32 -4.62 6.14
C THR A 165 16.15 -5.92 5.37
N GLY A 166 16.71 -6.02 4.17
CA GLY A 166 16.47 -7.14 3.26
C GLY A 166 15.09 -7.12 2.60
N ALA A 167 14.31 -6.01 2.74
CA ALA A 167 13.03 -5.84 2.08
C ALA A 167 13.16 -5.89 0.55
N ASP A 168 12.15 -6.43 -0.12
CA ASP A 168 12.16 -6.58 -1.57
C ASP A 168 11.95 -5.23 -2.28
N SER A 169 11.19 -4.32 -1.64
CA SER A 169 10.95 -2.97 -2.14
C SER A 169 10.67 -1.97 -1.01
N VAL A 170 10.48 -0.71 -1.38
CA VAL A 170 10.15 0.38 -0.46
C VAL A 170 8.99 1.20 -1.03
N MET A 171 8.03 1.55 -0.17
CA MET A 171 6.91 2.43 -0.50
C MET A 171 7.20 3.84 -0.03
N ILE A 172 7.26 4.79 -0.95
CA ILE A 172 7.45 6.22 -0.67
C ILE A 172 6.09 6.91 -0.75
N ALA A 173 5.71 7.65 0.29
CA ALA A 173 4.44 8.37 0.34
C ALA A 173 4.66 9.89 0.30
N SER A 174 4.92 10.53 1.43
CA SER A 174 4.97 11.99 1.55
C SER A 174 6.01 12.66 0.65
N ALA A 175 7.17 12.02 0.46
CA ALA A 175 8.18 12.55 -0.45
C ALA A 175 7.75 12.46 -1.91
N ALA A 176 7.02 11.40 -2.31
CA ALA A 176 6.46 11.28 -3.65
C ALA A 176 5.31 12.26 -3.90
N GLU A 177 4.51 12.56 -2.87
CA GLU A 177 3.48 13.61 -2.93
C GLU A 177 4.09 15.00 -3.14
N ALA A 178 5.22 15.28 -2.48
CA ALA A 178 5.94 16.53 -2.64
C ALA A 178 6.72 16.63 -3.95
N ASN A 179 7.31 15.51 -4.41
CA ASN A 179 8.09 15.43 -5.63
C ASN A 179 7.93 14.04 -6.27
N PRO A 180 7.08 13.87 -7.29
CA PRO A 180 6.85 12.56 -7.92
C PRO A 180 8.08 11.98 -8.63
N THR A 181 9.15 12.75 -8.80
CA THR A 181 10.39 12.28 -9.44
C THR A 181 11.39 11.65 -8.47
N VAL A 182 11.03 11.54 -7.16
CA VAL A 182 11.91 10.94 -6.11
C VAL A 182 12.28 9.47 -6.36
N PHE A 183 11.58 8.79 -7.24
CA PHE A 183 11.91 7.42 -7.66
C PHE A 183 13.11 7.34 -8.62
N SER A 184 13.53 8.48 -9.18
CA SER A 184 14.72 8.58 -10.04
C SER A 184 16.00 8.71 -9.20
N PRO A 185 17.14 8.13 -9.65
CA PRO A 185 18.45 8.43 -9.07
C PRO A 185 18.80 9.93 -9.09
N GLN A 186 18.20 10.66 -10.02
CA GLN A 186 18.38 12.10 -10.19
C GLN A 186 17.00 12.78 -10.21
N PRO A 187 16.38 13.01 -9.03
CA PRO A 187 15.10 13.70 -8.97
C PRO A 187 15.24 15.15 -9.45
N LEU A 188 14.19 15.65 -10.10
CA LEU A 188 14.15 17.04 -10.57
C LEU A 188 14.14 18.00 -9.37
N ALA A 189 15.03 18.96 -9.37
CA ALA A 189 15.10 19.98 -8.31
C ALA A 189 14.08 21.10 -8.53
N ASN A 190 13.87 21.52 -9.79
CA ASN A 190 12.88 22.53 -10.14
C ASN A 190 11.62 21.85 -10.69
N LEU A 191 10.62 21.67 -9.85
CA LEU A 191 9.33 21.08 -10.24
C LEU A 191 8.40 22.08 -10.94
N GLU A 192 8.55 23.38 -10.67
CA GLU A 192 7.64 24.40 -11.19
C GLU A 192 7.68 24.42 -12.71
N ASP A 193 8.86 24.57 -13.28
CA ASP A 193 9.03 24.67 -14.73
C ASP A 193 9.04 23.31 -15.43
N THR A 194 9.62 22.28 -14.78
CA THR A 194 9.88 20.99 -15.41
C THR A 194 8.73 20.00 -15.28
N PHE A 195 7.87 20.15 -14.29
CA PHE A 195 6.76 19.25 -14.03
C PHE A 195 5.42 19.97 -13.90
N ILE A 196 5.29 20.97 -13.00
CA ILE A 196 4.00 21.57 -12.66
C ILE A 196 3.40 22.31 -13.86
N LEU A 197 4.17 23.16 -14.53
CA LEU A 197 3.67 23.91 -15.69
C LEU A 197 3.30 23.01 -16.88
N PRO A 198 4.12 22.01 -17.29
CA PRO A 198 3.72 21.03 -18.29
C PRO A 198 2.48 20.24 -17.89
N TYR A 199 2.36 19.84 -16.62
CA TYR A 199 1.19 19.12 -16.11
C TYR A 199 -0.08 19.96 -16.19
N LEU A 200 -0.03 21.23 -15.76
CA LEU A 200 -1.17 22.15 -15.84
C LEU A 200 -1.60 22.39 -17.28
N ARG A 201 -0.66 22.50 -18.22
CA ARG A 201 -0.96 22.60 -19.66
C ARG A 201 -1.65 21.36 -20.20
N LEU A 202 -1.18 20.18 -19.79
CA LEU A 202 -1.78 18.90 -20.17
C LEU A 202 -3.23 18.81 -19.63
N VAL A 203 -3.45 19.12 -18.36
CA VAL A 203 -4.78 19.11 -17.73
C VAL A 203 -5.72 20.12 -18.40
N GLY A 204 -5.22 21.31 -18.74
CA GLY A 204 -6.01 22.33 -19.45
C GLY A 204 -6.33 21.98 -20.91
N ALA A 205 -5.53 21.14 -21.53
CA ALA A 205 -5.71 20.68 -22.93
C ALA A 205 -6.67 19.47 -23.05
N VAL A 206 -6.86 18.72 -21.98
CA VAL A 206 -7.78 17.56 -21.96
C VAL A 206 -9.15 18.06 -21.52
N PRO A 207 -10.22 17.95 -22.35
CA PRO A 207 -11.57 18.27 -21.89
C PRO A 207 -11.97 17.27 -20.80
N PHE A 208 -11.90 17.72 -19.53
CA PHE A 208 -12.35 16.93 -18.40
C PHE A 208 -13.87 16.78 -18.45
N PRO A 209 -14.42 15.55 -18.43
CA PRO A 209 -15.86 15.33 -18.40
C PRO A 209 -16.54 15.83 -17.11
N PHE A 210 -15.77 16.38 -16.16
CA PHE A 210 -16.25 16.85 -14.86
C PHE A 210 -16.71 18.31 -14.82
N HIS A 211 -16.56 19.11 -15.89
CA HIS A 211 -17.00 20.51 -15.87
C HIS A 211 -18.53 20.69 -15.91
N ARG A 212 -19.33 19.62 -15.99
CA ARG A 212 -20.80 19.69 -15.96
C ARG A 212 -21.45 19.43 -14.58
N ALA A 213 -20.68 19.13 -13.54
CA ALA A 213 -21.23 18.75 -12.24
C ALA A 213 -21.11 19.81 -11.13
N LEU A 214 -20.61 21.01 -11.44
CA LEU A 214 -20.44 22.09 -10.43
C LEU A 214 -21.19 23.38 -10.76
N VAL A 215 -22.18 23.35 -11.63
CA VAL A 215 -23.11 24.45 -11.85
C VAL A 215 -24.54 23.92 -11.75
N HIS A 216 -24.98 23.77 -10.52
CA HIS A 216 -26.39 23.89 -10.08
C HIS A 216 -26.43 24.02 -8.57
#